data_a73adfb6ce7447eeea8f7a307bf228df
#
_entry.id   a73adfb6ce7447eeea8f7a307bf228df
#
_cell.length_a   1.000
_cell.length_b   1.000
_cell.length_c   1.000
_cell.angle_alpha   90.00
_cell.angle_beta   90.00
_cell.angle_gamma   90.00
#
_symmetry.space_group_name_H-M   'P 1'
#
loop_
_entity.id
_entity.type
_entity.pdbx_description
1 polymer ?
#
loop_
_entity_poly.entity_id
_entity_poly.type
_entity_poly.pdbx_seq_one_letter_code
_entity_poly.pdbx_strand_id
1 'polypeptide(L)'
;FWLKIDNGIYFKPEYMNKESQGVRYLKIDSRRSWKGMSFGFTSRNSDKNVFSKNFETFVSFGGSTKKKYWEKVDVEFSFDGYFPPSQDNGRDTFEFENKFKMSYPLTKKIRLYNLGEISKLQGKEFYKAKIGVEISL
;
A
#
# COMPACT_ATOMS: atom_id res chain seq x y z
N PHE A 1 -0.98 -11.40 7.49
CA PHE A 1 -1.67 -12.65 7.11
C PHE A 1 -2.25 -12.51 5.69
N TRP A 2 -1.94 -13.47 4.86
CA TRP A 2 -2.41 -13.56 3.48
C TRP A 2 -3.16 -14.86 3.31
N LEU A 3 -4.34 -14.83 2.75
CA LEU A 3 -4.98 -16.00 2.18
C LEU A 3 -4.94 -15.84 0.65
N LYS A 4 -4.13 -16.64 -0.03
CA LYS A 4 -4.13 -16.70 -1.49
C LYS A 4 -5.13 -17.78 -1.91
N ILE A 5 -6.18 -17.34 -2.58
CA ILE A 5 -7.15 -18.23 -3.22
C ILE A 5 -6.71 -18.42 -4.67
N ASP A 6 -6.91 -19.59 -5.26
CA ASP A 6 -6.51 -19.88 -6.65
C ASP A 6 -6.99 -18.80 -7.65
N ASN A 7 -6.31 -18.71 -8.79
CA ASN A 7 -6.57 -17.73 -9.86
C ASN A 7 -6.22 -16.27 -9.55
N GLY A 8 -5.24 -16.01 -8.69
CA GLY A 8 -4.75 -14.67 -8.42
C GLY A 8 -5.66 -13.82 -7.54
N ILE A 9 -6.65 -14.44 -6.91
CA ILE A 9 -7.47 -13.77 -5.89
C ILE A 9 -6.75 -13.86 -4.55
N TYR A 10 -6.66 -12.75 -3.84
CA TYR A 10 -6.14 -12.72 -2.50
C TYR A 10 -7.03 -11.94 -1.54
N PHE A 11 -6.92 -12.31 -0.30
CA PHE A 11 -7.57 -11.68 0.83
C PHE A 11 -6.49 -11.29 1.85
N LYS A 12 -6.39 -10.00 2.16
CA LYS A 12 -5.37 -9.46 3.07
C LYS A 12 -6.01 -8.55 4.11
N PRO A 13 -6.23 -9.02 5.32
CA PRO A 13 -6.54 -8.15 6.44
C PRO A 13 -5.28 -7.39 6.89
N GLU A 14 -5.42 -6.11 7.14
CA GLU A 14 -4.35 -5.23 7.58
C GLU A 14 -4.88 -4.20 8.59
N TYR A 15 -4.18 -4.08 9.70
CA TYR A 15 -4.45 -3.04 10.67
C TYR A 15 -3.51 -1.86 10.44
N MET A 16 -4.09 -0.71 10.17
CA MET A 16 -3.35 0.54 10.02
C MET A 16 -3.48 1.38 11.28
N ASN A 17 -2.36 1.70 11.89
CA ASN A 17 -2.28 2.62 13.01
C ASN A 17 -1.22 3.69 12.73
N LYS A 18 -1.68 4.88 12.38
CA LYS A 18 -0.87 6.10 12.32
C LYS A 18 -1.46 7.10 13.30
N GLU A 19 -1.50 6.72 14.57
CA GLU A 19 -2.18 7.45 15.63
C GLU A 19 -1.64 8.86 15.82
N SER A 20 -0.32 9.05 15.70
CA SER A 20 0.32 10.37 15.71
C SER A 20 -0.19 11.30 14.61
N GLN A 21 -0.75 10.75 13.56
CA GLN A 21 -1.31 11.46 12.40
C GLN A 21 -2.84 11.37 12.35
N GLY A 22 -3.47 10.74 13.34
CA GLY A 22 -4.93 10.60 13.45
C GLY A 22 -5.55 9.66 12.41
N VAL A 23 -4.79 8.69 11.91
CA VAL A 23 -5.29 7.65 10.99
C VAL A 23 -5.24 6.29 11.66
N ARG A 24 -6.40 5.68 11.80
CA ARG A 24 -6.55 4.36 12.41
C ARG A 24 -7.71 3.62 11.77
N TYR A 25 -7.46 2.43 11.21
CA TYR A 25 -8.50 1.60 10.63
C TYR A 25 -8.10 0.14 10.50
N LEU A 26 -9.08 -0.73 10.43
CA LEU A 26 -8.94 -2.09 9.96
C LEU A 26 -9.31 -2.12 8.48
N LYS A 27 -8.43 -2.65 7.66
CA LYS A 27 -8.57 -2.75 6.21
C LYS A 27 -8.62 -4.21 5.79
N ILE A 28 -9.54 -4.54 4.92
CA ILE A 28 -9.65 -5.85 4.29
C ILE A 28 -9.59 -5.66 2.78
N ASP A 29 -8.50 -6.11 2.16
CA ASP A 29 -8.33 -6.12 0.72
C ASP A 29 -8.78 -7.46 0.12
N SER A 30 -9.66 -7.38 -0.87
CA SER A 30 -10.07 -8.52 -1.68
C SER A 30 -9.90 -8.17 -3.14
N ARG A 31 -8.82 -8.64 -3.76
CA ARG A 31 -8.44 -8.27 -5.11
C ARG A 31 -8.04 -9.47 -5.95
N ARG A 32 -8.21 -9.33 -7.25
CA ARG A 32 -7.66 -10.25 -8.25
C ARG A 32 -6.42 -9.62 -8.88
N SER A 33 -5.34 -10.38 -8.91
CA SER A 33 -4.09 -9.99 -9.57
C SER A 33 -4.06 -10.47 -11.02
N TRP A 34 -3.58 -9.62 -11.90
CA TRP A 34 -3.36 -9.94 -13.31
C TRP A 34 -2.18 -9.12 -13.84
N LYS A 35 -1.16 -9.79 -14.37
CA LYS A 35 0.03 -9.17 -14.99
C LYS A 35 0.65 -8.01 -14.19
N GLY A 36 0.81 -8.19 -12.87
CA GLY A 36 1.39 -7.16 -12.00
C GLY A 36 0.42 -6.06 -11.54
N MET A 37 -0.80 -6.08 -12.05
CA MET A 37 -1.90 -5.22 -11.61
C MET A 37 -2.84 -5.98 -10.71
N SER A 38 -3.55 -5.28 -9.85
CA SER A 38 -4.60 -5.84 -9.00
C SER A 38 -5.84 -4.96 -9.02
N PHE A 39 -7.00 -5.59 -9.05
CA PHE A 39 -8.30 -4.92 -9.05
C PHE A 39 -9.24 -5.63 -8.09
N GLY A 40 -10.07 -4.89 -7.41
CA GLY A 40 -11.06 -5.46 -6.50
C GLY A 40 -11.65 -4.43 -5.56
N PHE A 41 -11.86 -4.88 -4.34
CA PHE A 41 -12.51 -4.09 -3.30
C PHE A 41 -11.65 -4.03 -2.06
N THR A 42 -11.64 -2.87 -1.44
CA THR A 42 -11.06 -2.66 -0.12
C THR A 42 -12.14 -2.22 0.83
N SER A 43 -12.40 -3.00 1.84
CA SER A 43 -13.32 -2.64 2.92
C SER A 43 -12.53 -2.11 4.10
N ARG A 44 -12.94 -1.00 4.64
CA ARG A 44 -12.24 -0.31 5.71
C ARG A 44 -13.22 0.21 6.75
N ASN A 45 -12.90 -0.05 8.01
CA ASN A 45 -13.55 0.60 9.11
C ASN A 45 -12.80 1.89 9.45
N SER A 46 -13.41 3.04 9.19
CA SER A 46 -12.83 4.37 9.39
C SER A 46 -13.19 5.02 10.73
N ASP A 47 -14.01 4.37 11.53
CA ASP A 47 -14.37 4.86 12.85
C ASP A 47 -13.18 4.76 13.83
N LYS A 48 -13.17 5.63 14.82
CA LYS A 48 -12.20 5.59 15.92
C LYS A 48 -12.24 4.26 16.69
N ASN A 49 -13.37 3.58 16.66
CA ASN A 49 -13.52 2.24 17.18
C ASN A 49 -13.29 1.21 16.06
N VAL A 50 -12.17 0.53 16.10
CA VAL A 50 -11.76 -0.50 15.11
C VAL A 50 -12.73 -1.67 15.03
N PHE A 51 -13.53 -1.88 16.07
CA PHE A 51 -14.55 -2.94 16.14
C PHE A 51 -15.97 -2.46 15.78
N SER A 52 -16.11 -1.20 15.33
CA SER A 52 -17.39 -0.70 14.83
C SER A 52 -17.84 -1.51 13.60
N LYS A 53 -19.14 -1.73 13.48
CA LYS A 53 -19.74 -2.47 12.38
C LYS A 53 -19.79 -1.68 11.06
N ASN A 54 -19.35 -0.44 11.04
CA ASN A 54 -19.45 0.44 9.89
C ASN A 54 -18.22 0.29 9.00
N PHE A 55 -18.31 -0.55 7.99
CA PHE A 55 -17.32 -0.69 6.95
C PHE A 55 -17.71 0.10 5.70
N GLU A 56 -16.77 0.90 5.22
CA GLU A 56 -16.85 1.53 3.90
C GLU A 56 -16.11 0.66 2.89
N THR A 57 -16.72 0.42 1.74
CA THR A 57 -16.12 -0.38 0.67
C THR A 57 -15.74 0.49 -0.50
N PHE A 58 -14.48 0.44 -0.86
CA PHE A 58 -13.86 1.18 -1.96
C PHE A 58 -13.61 0.24 -3.13
N VAL A 59 -13.78 0.73 -4.35
CA VAL A 59 -13.19 0.07 -5.51
C VAL A 59 -11.68 0.35 -5.46
N SER A 60 -10.89 -0.70 -5.48
CA SER A 60 -9.44 -0.58 -5.35
C SER A 60 -8.72 -1.18 -6.55
N PHE A 61 -7.62 -0.54 -6.89
CA PHE A 61 -6.69 -1.03 -7.89
C PHE A 61 -5.27 -0.74 -7.42
N GLY A 62 -4.35 -1.53 -7.89
CA GLY A 62 -2.95 -1.34 -7.55
C GLY A 62 -2.05 -2.03 -8.54
N GLY A 63 -0.79 -1.84 -8.35
CA GLY A 63 0.23 -2.50 -9.15
C GLY A 63 1.60 -2.32 -8.56
N SER A 64 2.50 -3.19 -8.96
CA SER A 64 3.90 -3.08 -8.60
C SER A 64 4.77 -3.47 -9.78
N THR A 65 5.88 -2.80 -9.90
CA THR A 65 6.91 -3.13 -10.86
C THR A 65 8.26 -3.14 -10.18
N LYS A 66 9.09 -4.09 -10.59
CA LYS A 66 10.48 -4.19 -10.16
C LYS A 66 11.35 -4.31 -11.40
N LYS A 67 12.34 -3.43 -11.51
CA LYS A 67 13.28 -3.44 -12.63
C LYS A 67 14.70 -3.24 -12.13
N LYS A 68 15.62 -3.96 -12.76
CA LYS A 68 17.04 -3.83 -12.50
C LYS A 68 17.69 -2.99 -13.60
N TYR A 69 18.41 -1.95 -13.19
CA TYR A 69 19.15 -1.05 -14.09
C TYR A 69 20.65 -1.29 -13.93
N TRP A 70 21.36 -1.24 -15.04
CA TRP A 70 22.83 -1.43 -15.09
C TRP A 70 23.32 -2.67 -14.36
N GLU A 71 22.49 -3.73 -14.31
CA GLU A 71 22.75 -4.98 -13.60
C GLU A 71 23.02 -4.83 -12.08
N LYS A 72 22.88 -3.63 -11.53
CA LYS A 72 23.25 -3.32 -10.15
C LYS A 72 22.16 -2.66 -9.33
N VAL A 73 21.38 -1.76 -9.93
CA VAL A 73 20.38 -0.97 -9.21
C VAL A 73 19.00 -1.60 -9.36
N ASP A 74 18.42 -2.05 -8.26
CA ASP A 74 17.03 -2.48 -8.23
C ASP A 74 16.11 -1.29 -7.94
N VAL A 75 15.12 -1.09 -8.79
CA VAL A 75 14.07 -0.10 -8.63
C VAL A 75 12.74 -0.81 -8.49
N GLU A 76 12.07 -0.57 -7.41
CA GLU A 76 10.73 -1.07 -7.12
C GLU A 76 9.78 0.12 -7.00
N PHE A 77 8.66 0.04 -7.69
CA PHE A 77 7.58 1.01 -7.59
C PHE A 77 6.28 0.25 -7.33
N SER A 78 5.49 0.71 -6.38
CA SER A 78 4.14 0.21 -6.15
C SER A 78 3.17 1.35 -5.94
N PHE A 79 1.95 1.15 -6.38
CA PHE A 79 0.86 2.07 -6.14
C PHE A 79 -0.41 1.31 -5.79
N ASP A 80 -1.22 1.92 -4.96
CA ASP A 80 -2.58 1.51 -4.63
C ASP A 80 -3.48 2.73 -4.70
N GLY A 81 -4.64 2.57 -5.32
CA GLY A 81 -5.65 3.60 -5.42
C GLY A 81 -7.00 3.07 -4.93
N TYR A 82 -7.78 3.96 -4.32
CA TYR A 82 -9.05 3.65 -3.71
C TYR A 82 -10.09 4.69 -4.12
N PHE A 83 -11.16 4.25 -4.78
CA PHE A 83 -12.30 5.09 -5.12
C PHE A 83 -13.39 4.93 -4.07
N PRO A 84 -13.88 6.02 -3.46
CA PRO A 84 -14.95 5.96 -2.49
C PRO A 84 -16.26 5.51 -3.14
N PRO A 85 -17.13 4.79 -2.39
CA PRO A 85 -18.36 4.20 -2.95
C PRO A 85 -19.45 5.21 -3.25
N SER A 86 -19.42 6.42 -2.68
CA SER A 86 -20.40 7.49 -2.96
C SER A 86 -19.84 8.86 -2.60
N GLN A 87 -20.35 9.88 -3.33
CA GLN A 87 -19.98 11.28 -3.14
C GLN A 87 -20.77 11.97 -2.00
N ASP A 88 -21.65 11.28 -1.31
CA ASP A 88 -22.67 11.87 -0.45
C ASP A 88 -22.19 12.51 0.87
N ASN A 89 -20.93 12.34 1.26
CA ASN A 89 -20.48 12.82 2.57
C ASN A 89 -19.34 13.85 2.53
N GLY A 90 -19.17 14.58 1.42
CA GLY A 90 -18.12 15.57 1.29
C GLY A 90 -16.69 15.00 1.35
N ARG A 91 -16.55 13.69 1.23
CA ARG A 91 -15.29 12.96 1.16
C ARG A 91 -14.93 12.61 -0.28
N ASP A 92 -14.92 13.63 -1.13
CA ASP A 92 -14.66 13.53 -2.57
C ASP A 92 -13.22 13.16 -2.91
N THR A 93 -12.48 12.53 -2.02
CA THR A 93 -11.08 12.37 -2.26
C THR A 93 -10.74 10.93 -2.57
N PHE A 94 -10.38 10.71 -3.82
CA PHE A 94 -9.55 9.59 -4.23
C PHE A 94 -8.38 9.44 -3.27
N GLU A 95 -8.24 8.26 -2.71
CA GLU A 95 -7.13 7.91 -1.82
C GLU A 95 -6.09 7.09 -2.56
N PHE A 96 -4.84 7.25 -2.19
CA PHE A 96 -3.75 6.52 -2.81
C PHE A 96 -2.59 6.29 -1.86
N GLU A 97 -1.84 5.25 -2.15
CA GLU A 97 -0.57 4.94 -1.52
C GLU A 97 0.45 4.61 -2.61
N ASN A 98 1.54 5.36 -2.67
CA ASN A 98 2.65 5.12 -3.59
C ASN A 98 3.91 4.85 -2.80
N LYS A 99 4.66 3.83 -3.23
CA LYS A 99 5.98 3.50 -2.68
C LYS A 99 6.99 3.39 -3.80
N PHE A 100 8.13 3.98 -3.57
CA PHE A 100 9.28 3.89 -4.45
C PHE A 100 10.49 3.45 -3.63
N LYS A 101 11.13 2.35 -4.03
CA LYS A 101 12.35 1.86 -3.42
C LYS A 101 13.43 1.72 -4.49
N MET A 102 14.58 2.27 -4.21
CA MET A 102 15.78 2.07 -5.02
C MET A 102 16.86 1.46 -4.13
N SER A 103 17.50 0.41 -4.60
CA SER A 103 18.57 -0.25 -3.86
C SER A 103 19.80 -0.52 -4.73
N TYR A 104 20.95 -0.29 -4.14
CA TYR A 104 22.26 -0.45 -4.78
C TYR A 104 23.16 -1.38 -3.96
N PRO A 105 23.73 -2.45 -4.54
CA PRO A 105 24.66 -3.32 -3.83
C PRO A 105 26.03 -2.65 -3.65
N LEU A 106 26.46 -2.47 -2.43
CA LEU A 106 27.83 -2.08 -2.10
C LEU A 106 28.76 -3.27 -2.14
N THR A 107 28.31 -4.39 -1.60
CA THR A 107 28.99 -5.69 -1.61
C THR A 107 27.99 -6.79 -1.87
N LYS A 108 28.47 -8.05 -1.95
CA LYS A 108 27.56 -9.22 -2.07
C LYS A 108 26.58 -9.36 -0.89
N LYS A 109 26.93 -8.80 0.27
CA LYS A 109 26.13 -8.90 1.51
C LYS A 109 25.50 -7.58 1.96
N ILE A 110 25.92 -6.45 1.42
CA ILE A 110 25.48 -5.13 1.87
C ILE A 110 24.86 -4.37 0.72
N ARG A 111 23.64 -3.88 0.93
CA ARG A 111 22.90 -3.02 -0.01
C ARG A 111 22.51 -1.71 0.67
N LEU A 112 22.72 -0.61 -0.02
CA LEU A 112 22.08 0.67 0.33
C LEU A 112 20.68 0.72 -0.30
N TYR A 113 19.74 1.30 0.39
CA TYR A 113 18.43 1.57 -0.16
C TYR A 113 17.92 2.97 0.20
N ASN A 114 17.12 3.50 -0.70
CA ASN A 114 16.31 4.68 -0.51
C ASN A 114 14.85 4.32 -0.72
N LEU A 115 14.00 4.66 0.22
CA LEU A 115 12.56 4.42 0.20
C LEU A 115 11.83 5.75 0.30
N GLY A 116 10.96 6.03 -0.67
CA GLY A 116 10.01 7.11 -0.63
C GLY A 116 8.58 6.58 -0.59
N GLU A 117 7.76 7.14 0.27
CA GLU A 117 6.32 6.85 0.33
C GLU A 117 5.55 8.16 0.29
N ILE A 118 4.52 8.20 -0.54
CA ILE A 118 3.55 9.30 -0.62
C ILE A 118 2.17 8.68 -0.58
N SER A 119 1.35 9.11 0.35
CA SER A 119 -0.01 8.61 0.46
C SER A 119 -1.00 9.69 0.84
N LYS A 120 -2.23 9.53 0.40
CA LYS A 120 -3.37 10.34 0.82
C LYS A 120 -4.45 9.41 1.33
N LEU A 121 -4.72 9.47 2.62
CA LEU A 121 -5.66 8.60 3.32
C LEU A 121 -6.54 9.43 4.25
N GLN A 122 -7.85 9.23 4.21
CA GLN A 122 -8.82 9.97 5.01
C GLN A 122 -8.66 11.49 4.92
N GLY A 123 -8.36 12.00 3.71
CA GLY A 123 -8.16 13.43 3.47
C GLY A 123 -6.83 13.99 3.99
N LYS A 124 -5.94 13.14 4.50
CA LYS A 124 -4.63 13.54 5.00
C LYS A 124 -3.52 13.03 4.10
N GLU A 125 -2.54 13.88 3.87
CA GLU A 125 -1.35 13.55 3.08
C GLU A 125 -0.19 13.14 3.99
N PHE A 126 0.52 12.10 3.59
CA PHE A 126 1.66 11.56 4.30
C PHE A 126 2.85 11.42 3.36
N TYR A 127 4.00 11.84 3.84
CA TYR A 127 5.27 11.74 3.14
C TYR A 127 6.27 11.02 4.04
N LYS A 128 6.97 10.05 3.50
CA LYS A 128 8.02 9.35 4.23
C LYS A 128 9.20 9.17 3.30
N ALA A 129 10.38 9.51 3.78
CA ALA A 129 11.64 9.20 3.14
C ALA A 129 12.54 8.46 4.13
N LYS A 130 13.19 7.41 3.66
CA LYS A 130 14.09 6.59 4.47
C LYS A 130 15.29 6.17 3.64
N ILE A 131 16.47 6.32 4.21
CA ILE A 131 17.71 5.77 3.70
C ILE A 131 18.17 4.70 4.70
N GLY A 132 18.62 3.57 4.22
CA GLY A 132 19.08 2.51 5.10
C GLY A 132 20.02 1.55 4.43
N VAL A 133 20.47 0.59 5.21
CA VAL A 133 21.37 -0.49 4.82
C VAL A 133 20.70 -1.81 5.08
N GLU A 134 20.69 -2.68 4.08
CA GLU A 134 20.27 -4.08 4.22
C GLU A 134 21.51 -4.96 4.26
N ILE A 135 21.61 -5.83 5.25
CA ILE A 135 22.71 -6.79 5.42
C ILE A 135 22.12 -8.20 5.31
N SER A 136 22.64 -8.97 4.37
CA SER A 136 22.29 -10.40 4.24
C SER A 136 23.32 -11.22 5.04
N LEU A 137 22.85 -11.96 6.01
CA LEU A 137 23.64 -12.86 6.86
C LEU A 137 23.93 -14.17 6.13
#